data_b1b9fb3e4ed634d361603697c6612052
#
_entry.id   b1b9fb3e4ed634d361603697c6612052
#
_cell.length_a   1.000
_cell.length_b   1.000
_cell.length_c   1.000
_cell.angle_alpha   90.00
_cell.angle_beta   90.00
_cell.angle_gamma   90.00
#
_symmetry.space_group_name_H-M   'P 1'
#
loop_
_entity.id
_entity.type
_entity.pdbx_description
1 polymer ?
#
loop_
_entity_poly.entity_id
_entity_poly.type
_entity_poly.pdbx_seq_one_letter_code
_entity_poly.pdbx_strand_id
1 'polypeptide(L)'
;MFKSSQSFQSKTRQYSRKGTFADLLVRHVRDRGGDAPSVYTAAWIDRRTYSSIVSHPFRPVSKRTAIQFALALHLERPDADALLLAAGYALSPSIPEDIAFAELIEEGEYDMFTVSAKLEELGLKTI
;
A
#
# COMPACT_ATOMS: atom_id res chain seq x y z
N MET A 1 -34.70 -4.44 -4.48
CA MET A 1 -34.30 -3.62 -3.79
C MET A 1 -33.67 -4.00 -2.50
N PHE A 2 -33.38 -3.11 -1.72
CA PHE A 2 -32.71 -3.45 -0.52
C PHE A 2 -33.53 -4.31 0.35
N LYS A 3 -32.94 -5.28 0.93
CA LYS A 3 -33.62 -6.09 1.85
C LYS A 3 -34.03 -5.24 2.96
N SER A 4 -33.14 -4.49 3.50
CA SER A 4 -33.50 -3.62 4.58
C SER A 4 -32.24 -2.97 5.08
N SER A 5 -32.39 -1.88 5.80
CA SER A 5 -31.31 -1.23 6.48
C SER A 5 -30.70 -2.16 7.50
N GLN A 6 -31.52 -3.00 8.09
CA GLN A 6 -31.05 -3.93 9.10
C GLN A 6 -30.03 -4.90 8.55
N SER A 7 -30.27 -5.40 7.35
CA SER A 7 -29.34 -6.33 6.70
C SER A 7 -27.99 -5.65 6.43
N PHE A 8 -28.03 -4.43 5.95
CA PHE A 8 -26.81 -3.67 5.69
C PHE A 8 -26.06 -3.40 6.98
N GLN A 9 -26.74 -3.01 8.03
CA GLN A 9 -26.10 -2.73 9.32
C GLN A 9 -25.47 -3.96 9.91
N SER A 10 -26.10 -5.11 9.75
CA SER A 10 -25.55 -6.36 10.22
C SER A 10 -24.22 -6.65 9.58
N LYS A 11 -24.14 -6.50 8.26
CA LYS A 11 -22.91 -6.73 7.53
C LYS A 11 -21.82 -5.75 7.95
N THR A 12 -22.19 -4.50 8.15
CA THR A 12 -21.24 -3.49 8.57
C THR A 12 -20.64 -3.82 9.93
N ARG A 13 -21.45 -4.31 10.85
CA ARG A 13 -20.95 -4.69 12.16
C ARG A 13 -20.07 -5.91 12.14
N GLN A 14 -20.15 -6.70 11.07
CA GLN A 14 -19.36 -7.90 10.93
C GLN A 14 -18.07 -7.68 10.13
N TYR A 15 -17.78 -6.46 9.76
CA TYR A 15 -16.54 -6.17 9.04
C TYR A 15 -15.36 -6.59 9.89
N SER A 16 -14.45 -7.31 9.27
CA SER A 16 -13.28 -7.86 9.91
C SER A 16 -12.04 -7.09 9.47
N ARG A 17 -11.01 -7.11 10.28
CA ARG A 17 -9.71 -6.56 9.91
C ARG A 17 -9.04 -7.40 8.83
N LYS A 18 -9.46 -8.67 8.70
CA LYS A 18 -8.85 -9.59 7.75
C LYS A 18 -9.00 -9.08 6.32
N GLY A 19 -7.88 -9.07 5.60
CA GLY A 19 -7.87 -8.62 4.21
C GLY A 19 -7.79 -7.11 4.02
N THR A 20 -7.78 -6.34 5.10
CA THR A 20 -7.57 -4.89 5.00
C THR A 20 -6.12 -4.61 4.61
N PHE A 21 -5.86 -3.39 4.15
CA PHE A 21 -4.50 -2.95 3.87
C PHE A 21 -3.60 -3.17 5.10
N ALA A 22 -4.07 -2.78 6.29
CA ALA A 22 -3.31 -2.94 7.52
C ALA A 22 -2.99 -4.41 7.79
N ASP A 23 -3.96 -5.29 7.60
CA ASP A 23 -3.76 -6.72 7.80
C ASP A 23 -2.71 -7.29 6.85
N LEU A 24 -2.81 -6.95 5.56
CA LEU A 24 -1.84 -7.40 4.57
C LEU A 24 -0.46 -6.82 4.84
N LEU A 25 -0.38 -5.55 5.22
CA LEU A 25 0.88 -4.91 5.55
C LEU A 25 1.58 -5.66 6.70
N VAL A 26 0.86 -5.91 7.78
CA VAL A 26 1.42 -6.60 8.94
C VAL A 26 1.88 -8.02 8.57
N ARG A 27 1.09 -8.72 7.77
CA ARG A 27 1.47 -10.06 7.32
C ARG A 27 2.73 -10.05 6.48
N HIS A 28 2.85 -9.11 5.55
CA HIS A 28 4.05 -9.01 4.73
C HIS A 28 5.28 -8.67 5.55
N VAL A 29 5.14 -7.79 6.54
CA VAL A 29 6.25 -7.47 7.43
C VAL A 29 6.72 -8.73 8.14
N ARG A 30 5.79 -9.49 8.69
CA ARG A 30 6.12 -10.72 9.41
C ARG A 30 6.73 -11.77 8.50
N ASP A 31 6.14 -11.98 7.34
CA ASP A 31 6.53 -13.06 6.43
C ASP A 31 7.90 -12.84 5.81
N ARG A 32 8.34 -11.59 5.73
CA ARG A 32 9.64 -11.28 5.15
C ARG A 32 10.76 -11.23 6.19
N GLY A 33 10.44 -11.66 7.42
CA GLY A 33 11.45 -11.79 8.47
C GLY A 33 12.00 -10.48 8.98
N GLY A 34 11.37 -9.37 8.62
CA GLY A 34 11.78 -8.07 9.06
C GLY A 34 10.99 -7.59 10.26
N ASP A 35 11.32 -6.40 10.72
CA ASP A 35 10.54 -5.73 11.74
C ASP A 35 9.88 -4.49 11.15
N ALA A 36 8.87 -3.99 11.82
CA ALA A 36 8.12 -2.83 11.34
C ALA A 36 9.02 -1.60 11.15
N PRO A 37 9.92 -1.25 12.08
CA PRO A 37 10.80 -0.09 11.88
C PRO A 37 11.65 -0.16 10.62
N SER A 38 12.18 -1.33 10.28
CA SER A 38 12.96 -1.48 9.06
C SER A 38 12.11 -1.20 7.83
N VAL A 39 10.87 -1.67 7.84
CA VAL A 39 9.98 -1.50 6.69
C VAL A 39 9.55 -0.05 6.54
N TYR A 40 9.01 0.58 7.59
CA TYR A 40 8.50 1.94 7.39
C TYR A 40 9.63 2.95 7.17
N THR A 41 10.82 2.70 7.73
CA THR A 41 11.97 3.54 7.45
C THR A 41 12.39 3.42 5.99
N ALA A 42 12.46 2.20 5.47
CA ALA A 42 12.76 1.97 4.05
C ALA A 42 11.70 2.57 3.13
N ALA A 43 10.45 2.62 3.58
CA ALA A 43 9.36 3.20 2.82
C ALA A 43 9.33 4.73 2.88
N TRP A 44 10.16 5.34 3.71
CA TRP A 44 10.12 6.78 4.00
C TRP A 44 8.79 7.19 4.61
N ILE A 45 8.23 6.31 5.43
CA ILE A 45 7.00 6.54 6.18
C ILE A 45 7.40 6.65 7.65
N ASP A 46 6.83 7.60 8.37
CA ASP A 46 7.21 7.76 9.75
C ASP A 46 6.47 6.76 10.64
N ARG A 47 7.02 6.59 11.85
CA ARG A 47 6.48 5.65 12.82
C ARG A 47 5.01 5.95 13.15
N ARG A 48 4.67 7.22 13.27
CA ARG A 48 3.31 7.63 13.65
C ARG A 48 2.30 7.22 12.58
N THR A 49 2.65 7.41 11.32
CA THR A 49 1.80 7.01 10.21
C THR A 49 1.62 5.49 10.19
N TYR A 50 2.70 4.74 10.36
CA TYR A 50 2.60 3.28 10.41
C TYR A 50 1.69 2.84 11.56
N SER A 51 1.89 3.39 12.76
CA SER A 51 1.08 3.04 13.93
C SER A 51 -0.40 3.36 13.70
N SER A 52 -0.68 4.51 13.07
CA SER A 52 -2.06 4.90 12.77
C SER A 52 -2.71 3.91 11.82
N ILE A 53 -2.00 3.48 10.79
CA ILE A 53 -2.52 2.52 9.81
C ILE A 53 -2.88 1.21 10.51
N VAL A 54 -1.96 0.69 11.32
CA VAL A 54 -2.16 -0.60 11.98
C VAL A 54 -3.29 -0.53 13.03
N SER A 55 -3.38 0.59 13.74
CA SER A 55 -4.39 0.75 14.79
C SER A 55 -5.78 1.04 14.25
N HIS A 56 -5.88 1.57 13.02
CA HIS A 56 -7.15 1.99 12.44
C HIS A 56 -7.31 1.40 11.04
N PRO A 57 -7.56 0.08 10.95
CA PRO A 57 -7.53 -0.62 9.66
C PRO A 57 -8.59 -0.18 8.65
N PHE A 58 -9.61 0.54 9.09
CA PHE A 58 -10.63 1.04 8.17
C PHE A 58 -10.45 2.51 7.80
N ARG A 59 -9.38 3.14 8.30
CA ARG A 59 -9.05 4.51 7.92
C ARG A 59 -8.37 4.51 6.56
N PRO A 60 -8.73 5.42 5.65
CA PRO A 60 -8.11 5.46 4.32
C PRO A 60 -6.60 5.68 4.37
N VAL A 61 -5.92 5.04 3.44
CA VAL A 61 -4.47 5.19 3.24
C VAL A 61 -4.29 5.81 1.87
N SER A 62 -3.36 6.75 1.71
CA SER A 62 -3.13 7.36 0.41
C SER A 62 -2.49 6.37 -0.55
N LYS A 63 -2.70 6.59 -1.84
CA LYS A 63 -2.13 5.73 -2.88
C LYS A 63 -0.61 5.70 -2.80
N ARG A 64 0.01 6.87 -2.63
CA ARG A 64 1.47 6.96 -2.51
C ARG A 64 1.99 6.18 -1.32
N THR A 65 1.35 6.30 -0.17
CA THR A 65 1.74 5.54 1.01
C THR A 65 1.67 4.04 0.74
N ALA A 66 0.61 3.58 0.10
CA ALA A 66 0.46 2.16 -0.23
C ALA A 66 1.57 1.70 -1.18
N ILE A 67 1.91 2.50 -2.19
CA ILE A 67 2.98 2.19 -3.13
C ILE A 67 4.32 2.15 -2.42
N GLN A 68 4.59 3.10 -1.53
CA GLN A 68 5.85 3.15 -0.79
C GLN A 68 6.04 1.89 0.04
N PHE A 69 5.00 1.39 0.67
CA PHE A 69 5.08 0.13 1.40
C PHE A 69 5.31 -1.07 0.47
N ALA A 70 4.63 -1.09 -0.68
CA ALA A 70 4.83 -2.18 -1.64
C ALA A 70 6.29 -2.26 -2.09
N LEU A 71 6.91 -1.12 -2.34
CA LEU A 71 8.31 -1.06 -2.73
C LEU A 71 9.22 -1.46 -1.57
N ALA A 72 8.98 -0.92 -0.37
CA ALA A 72 9.80 -1.23 0.79
C ALA A 72 9.76 -2.71 1.16
N LEU A 73 8.65 -3.37 0.90
CA LEU A 73 8.48 -4.80 1.16
C LEU A 73 9.02 -5.66 0.03
N HIS A 74 9.56 -5.06 -1.01
CA HIS A 74 10.10 -5.77 -2.18
C HIS A 74 9.07 -6.70 -2.81
N LEU A 75 7.83 -6.24 -2.90
CA LEU A 75 6.76 -7.07 -3.46
C LEU A 75 6.89 -7.19 -4.95
N GLU A 76 6.62 -8.40 -5.46
CA GLU A 76 6.47 -8.60 -6.88
C GLU A 76 5.11 -8.04 -7.31
N ARG A 77 4.92 -7.86 -8.60
CA ARG A 77 3.74 -7.19 -9.14
C ARG A 77 2.42 -7.75 -8.63
N PRO A 78 2.18 -9.08 -8.60
CA PRO A 78 0.91 -9.60 -8.12
C PRO A 78 0.62 -9.23 -6.66
N ASP A 79 1.63 -9.32 -5.80
CA ASP A 79 1.46 -8.99 -4.39
C ASP A 79 1.33 -7.48 -4.19
N ALA A 80 2.06 -6.69 -4.96
CA ALA A 80 1.94 -5.23 -4.92
C ALA A 80 0.53 -4.81 -5.34
N ASP A 81 0.01 -5.40 -6.40
CA ASP A 81 -1.34 -5.11 -6.87
C ASP A 81 -2.39 -5.48 -5.81
N ALA A 82 -2.21 -6.61 -5.14
CA ALA A 82 -3.13 -7.03 -4.08
C ALA A 82 -3.10 -6.08 -2.89
N LEU A 83 -1.91 -5.62 -2.51
CA LEU A 83 -1.77 -4.67 -1.41
C LEU A 83 -2.44 -3.33 -1.76
N LEU A 84 -2.20 -2.84 -2.97
CA LEU A 84 -2.83 -1.60 -3.44
C LEU A 84 -4.35 -1.73 -3.48
N LEU A 85 -4.84 -2.85 -3.98
CA LEU A 85 -6.28 -3.08 -4.07
C LEU A 85 -6.93 -3.07 -2.69
N ALA A 86 -6.26 -3.61 -1.69
CA ALA A 86 -6.78 -3.59 -0.33
C ALA A 86 -6.95 -2.16 0.20
N ALA A 87 -6.18 -1.21 -0.30
CA ALA A 87 -6.33 0.20 0.03
C ALA A 87 -7.29 0.92 -0.92
N GLY A 88 -7.82 0.22 -1.91
CA GLY A 88 -8.77 0.80 -2.86
C GLY A 88 -8.12 1.37 -4.11
N TYR A 89 -6.91 0.95 -4.44
CA TYR A 89 -6.17 1.51 -5.58
C TYR A 89 -5.72 0.44 -6.57
N ALA A 90 -5.44 0.90 -7.77
CA ALA A 90 -4.83 0.09 -8.81
C ALA A 90 -3.88 0.98 -9.61
N LEU A 91 -2.87 0.38 -10.22
CA LEU A 91 -1.98 1.12 -11.12
C LEU A 91 -2.60 1.10 -12.52
N SER A 92 -2.92 2.28 -13.00
CA SER A 92 -3.60 2.44 -14.30
C SER A 92 -2.58 2.56 -15.43
N PRO A 93 -2.80 1.87 -16.56
CA PRO A 93 -1.93 2.05 -17.73
C PRO A 93 -2.13 3.40 -18.42
N SER A 94 -3.08 4.20 -17.95
CA SER A 94 -3.36 5.51 -18.53
C SER A 94 -2.80 6.67 -17.73
N ILE A 95 -2.22 6.40 -16.57
CA ILE A 95 -1.69 7.45 -15.68
C ILE A 95 -0.17 7.35 -15.67
N PRO A 96 0.55 8.39 -16.15
CA PRO A 96 2.02 8.33 -16.24
C PRO A 96 2.71 7.97 -14.94
N GLU A 97 2.25 8.50 -13.80
CA GLU A 97 2.82 8.16 -12.50
C GLU A 97 2.67 6.67 -12.20
N ASP A 98 1.49 6.12 -12.49
CA ASP A 98 1.22 4.71 -12.25
C ASP A 98 2.08 3.81 -13.14
N ILE A 99 2.28 4.23 -14.40
CA ILE A 99 3.14 3.50 -15.33
C ILE A 99 4.56 3.46 -14.78
N ALA A 100 5.05 4.59 -14.27
CA ALA A 100 6.39 4.66 -13.69
C ALA A 100 6.54 3.72 -12.50
N PHE A 101 5.57 3.72 -11.59
CA PHE A 101 5.62 2.83 -10.44
C PHE A 101 5.52 1.37 -10.83
N ALA A 102 4.68 1.04 -11.82
CA ALA A 102 4.58 -0.32 -12.32
C ALA A 102 5.92 -0.81 -12.86
N GLU A 103 6.62 0.04 -13.63
CA GLU A 103 7.93 -0.31 -14.16
C GLU A 103 8.95 -0.52 -13.05
N LEU A 104 8.97 0.36 -12.04
CA LEU A 104 9.89 0.23 -10.92
C LEU A 104 9.67 -1.08 -10.16
N ILE A 105 8.42 -1.44 -9.94
CA ILE A 105 8.09 -2.70 -9.26
C ILE A 105 8.55 -3.88 -10.11
N GLU A 106 8.28 -3.86 -11.42
CA GLU A 106 8.63 -4.95 -12.31
C GLU A 106 10.13 -5.09 -12.48
N GLU A 107 10.87 -3.99 -12.40
CA GLU A 107 12.33 -4.01 -12.48
C GLU A 107 12.98 -4.36 -11.15
N GLY A 108 12.21 -4.43 -10.07
CA GLY A 108 12.75 -4.71 -8.75
C GLY A 108 13.54 -3.56 -8.17
N GLU A 109 13.17 -2.33 -8.50
CA GLU A 109 13.85 -1.15 -7.99
C GLU A 109 13.14 -0.65 -6.75
N TYR A 110 13.68 -0.99 -5.58
CA TYR A 110 13.00 -0.78 -4.31
C TYR A 110 13.60 0.31 -3.43
N ASP A 111 14.77 0.82 -3.78
CA ASP A 111 15.41 1.87 -3.01
C ASP A 111 14.73 3.21 -3.23
N MET A 112 14.26 3.85 -2.16
CA MET A 112 13.50 5.09 -2.27
C MET A 112 14.28 6.24 -2.87
N PHE A 113 15.61 6.29 -2.65
CA PHE A 113 16.43 7.33 -3.28
C PHE A 113 16.44 7.16 -4.79
N THR A 114 16.59 5.93 -5.26
CA THR A 114 16.58 5.64 -6.70
C THR A 114 15.19 5.85 -7.28
N VAL A 115 14.16 5.42 -6.57
CA VAL A 115 12.76 5.62 -7.00
C VAL A 115 12.47 7.12 -7.16
N SER A 116 12.85 7.92 -6.16
CA SER A 116 12.62 9.35 -6.17
C SER A 116 13.38 10.03 -7.32
N ALA A 117 14.63 9.63 -7.54
CA ALA A 117 15.44 10.15 -8.63
C ALA A 117 14.82 9.83 -9.99
N LYS A 118 14.27 8.62 -10.14
CA LYS A 118 13.62 8.22 -11.39
C LYS A 118 12.37 9.05 -11.64
N LEU A 119 11.58 9.28 -10.61
CA LEU A 119 10.39 10.12 -10.73
C LEU A 119 10.76 11.54 -11.15
N GLU A 120 11.81 12.11 -10.54
CA GLU A 120 12.29 13.44 -10.89
C GLU A 120 12.75 13.50 -12.33
N GLU A 121 13.50 12.49 -12.78
CA GLU A 121 13.99 12.39 -14.14
C GLU A 121 12.82 12.38 -15.14
N LEU A 122 11.71 11.77 -14.77
CA LEU A 122 10.51 11.70 -15.61
C LEU A 122 9.63 12.93 -15.48
N GLY A 123 10.01 13.90 -14.67
CA GLY A 123 9.21 15.10 -14.45
C GLY A 123 7.98 14.86 -13.60
N LEU A 124 7.98 13.79 -12.81
CA LEU A 124 6.87 13.44 -11.96
C LEU A 124 7.15 13.86 -10.51
N LYS A 125 6.10 13.93 -9.70
CA LYS A 125 6.23 14.30 -8.30
C LYS A 125 7.08 13.26 -7.58
N THR A 126 8.13 13.71 -6.88
CA THR A 126 8.99 12.82 -6.09
C THR A 126 8.31 12.42 -4.79
N ILE A 127 8.93 11.48 -4.12
CA ILE A 127 8.43 11.02 -2.82
C ILE A 127 8.91 11.92 -1.71
#